data_a0481f86ba2ab0f898f1d054bd7348ad
#
_entry.id   a0481f86ba2ab0f898f1d054bd7348ad
#
_cell.length_a   1.000
_cell.length_b   1.000
_cell.length_c   1.000
_cell.angle_alpha   90.00
_cell.angle_beta   90.00
_cell.angle_gamma   90.00
#
_symmetry.space_group_name_H-M   'P 1'
#
loop_
_entity.id
_entity.type
_entity.pdbx_description
1 polymer ?
#
loop_
_entity_poly.entity_id
_entity_poly.type
_entity_poly.pdbx_seq_one_letter_code
_entity_poly.pdbx_strand_id
1 'polypeptide(L)'
;EIFFADNDNSLQLVLKFAAENWYMVLIGVALIVLLAVGYRRRAKVEQLFAGVWYYVSGVVVMLVAVGLAVGGVRGGFTKMTRPITLSNATLYTADNARATMILSNPFSILRTISSSGKLHYEKYFDEATLATIYSPEHFPAEGTSATELTGRNVVLFIMESFSAEHSALLRPDLYEGEEQKGYTPFLDSLMRQSYTFYNMYANGKRSIQALPAVWSSIPSFKSPFVLMPQALAETHSLPAILKNKGYETMFFCGSDHGSMGFGAYARQTGIENLYSRQDYEKVHGAEDFDGYWGIWDEKFLNYMGEVLSEQKQPFFSTMFTLTSHHPFVVPQEYEGKYPKGKTPNHQCVGCVDDAFRKFFAKH
;
A
#
# COMPACT_ATOMS: atom_id res chain seq x y z
N GLU A 1 -16.30 2.98 17.48
CA GLU A 1 -16.27 1.83 18.41
C GLU A 1 -15.57 2.16 19.73
N ILE A 2 -14.44 2.87 19.72
CA ILE A 2 -13.79 3.34 20.96
C ILE A 2 -14.77 4.18 21.80
N PHE A 3 -15.57 5.03 21.16
CA PHE A 3 -16.56 5.87 21.82
C PHE A 3 -17.68 5.09 22.49
N PHE A 4 -18.08 3.95 21.93
CA PHE A 4 -19.18 3.11 22.45
C PHE A 4 -18.69 1.90 23.26
N ALA A 5 -17.46 1.43 23.08
CA ALA A 5 -16.95 0.21 23.71
C ALA A 5 -16.29 0.44 25.08
N ASP A 6 -15.74 1.63 25.33
CA ASP A 6 -14.98 1.92 26.57
C ASP A 6 -15.70 2.90 27.52
N ASN A 7 -16.93 3.32 27.19
CA ASN A 7 -17.68 4.27 28.01
C ASN A 7 -19.02 3.67 28.46
N ASP A 8 -19.12 3.28 29.70
CA ASP A 8 -20.40 2.92 30.36
C ASP A 8 -21.43 4.06 30.33
N ASN A 9 -21.00 5.28 29.99
CA ASN A 9 -21.80 6.51 29.92
C ASN A 9 -22.01 7.04 28.49
N SER A 10 -21.86 6.21 27.46
CA SER A 10 -21.96 6.65 26.06
C SER A 10 -23.28 7.35 25.72
N LEU A 11 -24.41 6.89 26.29
CA LEU A 11 -25.70 7.53 26.08
C LEU A 11 -25.77 8.93 26.70
N GLN A 12 -25.24 9.12 27.90
CA GLN A 12 -25.18 10.43 28.57
C GLN A 12 -24.28 11.39 27.80
N LEU A 13 -23.18 10.90 27.23
CA LEU A 13 -22.26 11.69 26.43
C LEU A 13 -22.92 12.16 25.12
N VAL A 14 -23.67 11.27 24.44
CA VAL A 14 -24.45 11.63 23.24
C VAL A 14 -25.49 12.70 23.57
N LEU A 15 -26.22 12.56 24.67
CA LEU A 15 -27.20 13.55 25.11
C LEU A 15 -26.56 14.90 25.46
N LYS A 16 -25.40 14.88 26.11
CA LYS A 16 -24.64 16.08 26.43
C LYS A 16 -24.18 16.79 25.14
N PHE A 17 -23.57 16.07 24.20
CA PHE A 17 -23.18 16.65 22.91
C PHE A 17 -24.36 17.17 22.09
N ALA A 18 -25.49 16.48 22.12
CA ALA A 18 -26.71 16.94 21.48
C ALA A 18 -27.24 18.24 22.11
N ALA A 19 -27.17 18.35 23.42
CA ALA A 19 -27.57 19.57 24.15
C ALA A 19 -26.59 20.74 23.89
N GLU A 20 -25.29 20.50 23.90
CA GLU A 20 -24.27 21.52 23.60
C GLU A 20 -24.34 21.98 22.14
N ASN A 21 -24.73 21.11 21.20
CA ASN A 21 -24.83 21.40 19.78
C ASN A 21 -26.29 21.33 19.29
N TRP A 22 -27.25 21.79 20.09
CA TRP A 22 -28.68 21.70 19.80
C TRP A 22 -29.06 22.27 18.41
N TYR A 23 -28.37 23.32 17.97
CA TYR A 23 -28.58 23.92 16.66
C TYR A 23 -28.25 22.96 15.49
N MET A 24 -27.23 22.11 15.64
CA MET A 24 -26.89 21.08 14.64
C MET A 24 -27.96 19.97 14.59
N VAL A 25 -28.52 19.62 15.76
CA VAL A 25 -29.64 18.68 15.84
C VAL A 25 -30.86 19.25 15.14
N LEU A 26 -31.19 20.55 15.35
CA LEU A 26 -32.29 21.22 14.65
C LEU A 26 -32.07 21.27 13.15
N ILE A 27 -30.87 21.59 12.69
CA ILE A 27 -30.52 21.57 11.25
C ILE A 27 -30.71 20.16 10.68
N GLY A 28 -30.24 19.13 11.37
CA GLY A 28 -30.42 17.72 10.96
C GLY A 28 -31.89 17.34 10.84
N VAL A 29 -32.70 17.68 11.85
CA VAL A 29 -34.15 17.46 11.83
C VAL A 29 -34.83 18.24 10.69
N ALA A 30 -34.46 19.51 10.50
CA ALA A 30 -35.00 20.34 9.40
C ALA A 30 -34.69 19.72 8.02
N LEU A 31 -33.49 19.22 7.81
CA LEU A 31 -33.10 18.54 6.56
C LEU A 31 -33.91 17.26 6.34
N ILE A 32 -34.12 16.45 7.39
CA ILE A 32 -34.94 15.23 7.32
C ILE A 32 -36.39 15.60 6.95
N VAL A 33 -36.96 16.60 7.59
CA VAL A 33 -38.32 17.09 7.30
C VAL A 33 -38.41 17.59 5.86
N LEU A 34 -37.44 18.37 5.42
CA LEU A 34 -37.37 18.91 4.06
C LEU A 34 -37.30 17.80 3.00
N LEU A 35 -36.48 16.77 3.24
CA LEU A 35 -36.42 15.58 2.40
C LEU A 35 -37.74 14.81 2.39
N ALA A 36 -38.37 14.61 3.56
CA ALA A 36 -39.64 13.90 3.67
C ALA A 36 -40.77 14.65 2.95
N VAL A 37 -40.85 15.97 3.11
CA VAL A 37 -41.83 16.83 2.43
C VAL A 37 -41.57 16.86 0.92
N GLY A 38 -40.32 17.00 0.52
CA GLY A 38 -39.91 16.96 -0.89
C GLY A 38 -40.28 15.64 -1.58
N TYR A 39 -40.06 14.53 -0.86
CA TYR A 39 -40.44 13.20 -1.36
C TYR A 39 -41.96 13.03 -1.51
N ARG A 40 -42.76 13.48 -0.51
CA ARG A 40 -44.24 13.43 -0.58
C ARG A 40 -44.85 14.30 -1.64
N ARG A 41 -44.19 15.41 -2.04
CA ARG A 41 -44.66 16.34 -3.09
C ARG A 41 -44.35 15.89 -4.50
N ARG A 42 -43.67 14.75 -4.69
CA ARG A 42 -43.48 14.25 -6.06
C ARG A 42 -44.83 13.93 -6.69
N ALA A 43 -45.15 14.63 -7.78
CA ALA A 43 -46.28 14.32 -8.64
C ALA A 43 -46.23 12.85 -9.05
N LYS A 44 -47.39 12.21 -9.22
CA LYS A 44 -47.45 10.86 -9.80
C LYS A 44 -46.66 10.88 -11.08
N VAL A 45 -45.52 10.13 -11.07
CA VAL A 45 -44.70 9.98 -12.28
C VAL A 45 -45.52 9.15 -13.26
N GLU A 46 -45.90 9.73 -14.41
CA GLU A 46 -46.52 8.96 -15.48
C GLU A 46 -45.56 7.84 -15.90
N GLN A 47 -46.09 6.66 -16.09
CA GLN A 47 -45.29 5.51 -16.55
C GLN A 47 -44.83 5.77 -17.98
N LEU A 48 -43.55 6.00 -18.20
CA LEU A 48 -42.97 6.17 -19.54
C LEU A 48 -43.09 4.92 -20.42
N PHE A 49 -43.23 3.74 -19.78
CA PHE A 49 -43.38 2.46 -20.49
C PHE A 49 -44.53 1.66 -19.87
N ALA A 50 -45.24 0.88 -20.70
CA ALA A 50 -46.33 0.00 -20.26
C ALA A 50 -45.98 -1.47 -20.46
N GLY A 51 -46.66 -2.35 -19.71
CA GLY A 51 -46.51 -3.81 -19.85
C GLY A 51 -45.12 -4.31 -19.47
N VAL A 52 -44.60 -5.28 -20.23
CA VAL A 52 -43.28 -5.91 -20.01
C VAL A 52 -42.14 -4.91 -20.04
N TRP A 53 -42.23 -3.90 -20.89
CA TRP A 53 -41.19 -2.88 -21.02
C TRP A 53 -40.99 -2.03 -19.78
N TYR A 54 -42.01 -1.87 -18.96
CA TYR A 54 -41.89 -1.21 -17.64
C TYR A 54 -40.95 -1.97 -16.74
N TYR A 55 -41.09 -3.30 -16.65
CA TYR A 55 -40.21 -4.13 -15.80
C TYR A 55 -38.80 -4.21 -16.37
N VAL A 56 -38.67 -4.40 -17.69
CA VAL A 56 -37.34 -4.44 -18.33
C VAL A 56 -36.58 -3.14 -18.13
N SER A 57 -37.21 -1.99 -18.41
CA SER A 57 -36.59 -0.67 -18.20
C SER A 57 -36.24 -0.44 -16.71
N GLY A 58 -37.11 -0.86 -15.79
CA GLY A 58 -36.87 -0.76 -14.36
C GLY A 58 -35.63 -1.54 -13.93
N VAL A 59 -35.47 -2.77 -14.40
CA VAL A 59 -34.27 -3.59 -14.13
C VAL A 59 -33.02 -2.95 -14.72
N VAL A 60 -33.08 -2.46 -15.97
CA VAL A 60 -31.94 -1.78 -16.60
C VAL A 60 -31.52 -0.53 -15.83
N VAL A 61 -32.49 0.34 -15.48
CA VAL A 61 -32.20 1.54 -14.69
C VAL A 61 -31.62 1.19 -13.31
N MET A 62 -32.15 0.15 -12.66
CA MET A 62 -31.62 -0.32 -11.38
C MET A 62 -30.18 -0.79 -11.51
N LEU A 63 -29.86 -1.59 -12.54
CA LEU A 63 -28.49 -2.07 -12.77
C LEU A 63 -27.52 -0.92 -13.05
N VAL A 64 -27.94 0.06 -13.87
CA VAL A 64 -27.15 1.26 -14.13
C VAL A 64 -26.94 2.06 -12.84
N ALA A 65 -28.00 2.28 -12.05
CA ALA A 65 -27.90 3.00 -10.78
C ALA A 65 -26.97 2.31 -9.78
N VAL A 66 -27.06 0.99 -9.67
CA VAL A 66 -26.15 0.17 -8.85
C VAL A 66 -24.72 0.27 -9.36
N GLY A 67 -24.50 0.15 -10.67
CA GLY A 67 -23.18 0.32 -11.29
C GLY A 67 -22.56 1.69 -11.00
N LEU A 68 -23.33 2.76 -11.16
CA LEU A 68 -22.90 4.13 -10.84
C LEU A 68 -22.62 4.31 -9.35
N ALA A 69 -23.46 3.76 -8.48
CA ALA A 69 -23.25 3.81 -7.04
C ALA A 69 -21.96 3.08 -6.63
N VAL A 70 -21.72 1.88 -7.17
CA VAL A 70 -20.49 1.12 -6.95
C VAL A 70 -19.26 1.89 -7.44
N GLY A 71 -19.33 2.49 -8.64
CA GLY A 71 -18.25 3.33 -9.16
C GLY A 71 -17.98 4.56 -8.29
N GLY A 72 -19.04 5.22 -7.81
CA GLY A 72 -18.93 6.37 -6.91
C GLY A 72 -18.29 5.98 -5.55
N VAL A 73 -18.74 4.89 -4.94
CA VAL A 73 -18.17 4.39 -3.67
C VAL A 73 -16.69 3.96 -3.82
N ARG A 74 -16.34 3.38 -4.97
CA ARG A 74 -14.95 3.01 -5.26
C ARG A 74 -14.07 4.21 -5.61
N GLY A 75 -14.64 5.32 -6.07
CA GLY A 75 -13.88 6.45 -6.61
C GLY A 75 -13.46 6.29 -8.08
N GLY A 76 -14.04 5.30 -8.81
CA GLY A 76 -13.79 5.06 -10.22
C GLY A 76 -14.21 3.67 -10.70
N PHE A 77 -14.18 3.48 -12.02
CA PHE A 77 -14.61 2.24 -12.69
C PHE A 77 -13.45 1.35 -13.17
N THR A 78 -12.20 1.82 -13.07
CA THR A 78 -11.04 1.06 -13.53
C THR A 78 -10.72 -0.09 -12.59
N LYS A 79 -10.06 -1.14 -13.11
CA LYS A 79 -9.60 -2.29 -12.31
C LYS A 79 -8.60 -1.87 -11.22
N MET A 80 -7.85 -0.80 -11.46
CA MET A 80 -6.83 -0.26 -10.55
C MET A 80 -7.41 0.61 -9.44
N THR A 81 -8.64 1.13 -9.60
CA THR A 81 -9.29 1.93 -8.56
C THR A 81 -9.54 1.08 -7.32
N ARG A 82 -8.91 1.42 -6.23
CA ARG A 82 -9.09 0.77 -4.93
C ARG A 82 -10.11 1.54 -4.10
N PRO A 83 -10.92 0.84 -3.27
CA PRO A 83 -11.84 1.53 -2.36
C PRO A 83 -11.07 2.49 -1.44
N ILE A 84 -11.61 3.68 -1.25
CA ILE A 84 -11.04 4.70 -0.35
C ILE A 84 -10.96 4.12 1.07
N THR A 85 -9.81 4.32 1.70
CA THR A 85 -9.56 3.93 3.10
C THR A 85 -9.36 5.17 3.97
N LEU A 86 -9.37 5.00 5.30
CA LEU A 86 -9.08 6.09 6.22
C LEU A 86 -7.68 6.68 5.98
N SER A 87 -6.70 5.84 5.72
CA SER A 87 -5.32 6.25 5.46
C SER A 87 -5.14 7.06 4.17
N ASN A 88 -6.09 7.05 3.22
CA ASN A 88 -5.99 7.89 2.03
C ASN A 88 -5.95 9.40 2.36
N ALA A 89 -6.44 9.82 3.52
CA ALA A 89 -6.35 11.22 3.96
C ALA A 89 -4.89 11.69 4.12
N THR A 90 -3.97 10.79 4.48
CA THR A 90 -2.55 11.12 4.63
C THR A 90 -1.82 11.37 3.32
N LEU A 91 -2.44 11.10 2.16
CA LEU A 91 -1.95 11.57 0.85
C LEU A 91 -1.89 13.10 0.76
N TYR A 92 -2.76 13.80 1.50
CA TYR A 92 -2.92 15.25 1.44
C TYR A 92 -2.19 15.97 2.58
N THR A 93 -1.85 15.27 3.65
CA THR A 93 -1.12 15.84 4.79
C THR A 93 -0.39 14.74 5.56
N ALA A 94 0.82 15.02 6.01
CA ALA A 94 1.57 14.15 6.91
C ALA A 94 1.15 14.31 8.39
N ASP A 95 0.35 15.35 8.70
CA ASP A 95 -0.17 15.60 10.05
C ASP A 95 -1.45 14.78 10.28
N ASN A 96 -1.40 13.85 11.22
CA ASN A 96 -2.51 12.95 11.53
C ASN A 96 -3.75 13.68 12.04
N ALA A 97 -3.59 14.79 12.78
CA ALA A 97 -4.70 15.62 13.24
C ALA A 97 -5.42 16.25 12.05
N ARG A 98 -4.66 16.78 11.07
CA ARG A 98 -5.22 17.34 9.84
C ARG A 98 -5.82 16.25 8.95
N ALA A 99 -5.23 15.07 8.90
CA ALA A 99 -5.76 13.93 8.15
C ALA A 99 -7.17 13.56 8.63
N THR A 100 -7.43 13.57 9.94
CA THR A 100 -8.76 13.31 10.50
C THR A 100 -9.79 14.38 10.12
N MET A 101 -9.38 15.63 9.88
CA MET A 101 -10.26 16.71 9.41
C MET A 101 -10.68 16.57 7.94
N ILE A 102 -9.87 15.89 7.12
CA ILE A 102 -10.18 15.60 5.71
C ILE A 102 -11.28 14.55 5.61
N LEU A 103 -11.33 13.61 6.57
CA LEU A 103 -12.28 12.52 6.58
C LEU A 103 -13.67 13.01 7.00
N SER A 104 -14.69 12.72 6.20
CA SER A 104 -16.06 13.00 6.60
C SER A 104 -16.51 12.06 7.73
N ASN A 105 -17.23 12.57 8.72
CA ASN A 105 -17.71 11.78 9.85
C ASN A 105 -18.54 10.54 9.43
N PRO A 106 -19.50 10.64 8.47
CA PRO A 106 -20.25 9.46 8.04
C PRO A 106 -19.33 8.38 7.43
N PHE A 107 -18.33 8.76 6.64
CA PHE A 107 -17.38 7.81 6.07
C PHE A 107 -16.56 7.13 7.16
N SER A 108 -16.04 7.89 8.12
CA SER A 108 -15.25 7.36 9.23
C SER A 108 -16.06 6.38 10.08
N ILE A 109 -17.32 6.72 10.40
CA ILE A 109 -18.23 5.84 11.15
C ILE A 109 -18.48 4.54 10.38
N LEU A 110 -18.83 4.62 9.09
CA LEU A 110 -19.10 3.44 8.26
C LEU A 110 -17.88 2.53 8.15
N ARG A 111 -16.67 3.12 8.09
CA ARG A 111 -15.41 2.37 7.99
C ARG A 111 -14.97 1.74 9.31
N THR A 112 -15.37 2.30 10.44
CA THR A 112 -14.95 1.82 11.77
C THR A 112 -16.03 0.99 12.49
N ILE A 113 -17.28 1.08 12.09
CA ILE A 113 -18.41 0.40 12.76
C ILE A 113 -18.27 -1.14 12.78
N SER A 114 -17.64 -1.72 11.77
CA SER A 114 -17.40 -3.16 11.66
C SER A 114 -15.99 -3.59 12.04
N SER A 115 -15.07 -2.64 12.25
CA SER A 115 -13.71 -2.91 12.69
C SER A 115 -13.64 -2.73 14.20
N SER A 116 -13.58 -3.82 14.96
CA SER A 116 -13.19 -3.72 16.36
C SER A 116 -11.79 -3.08 16.36
N GLY A 117 -11.65 -1.86 16.88
CA GLY A 117 -10.37 -1.15 16.94
C GLY A 117 -9.30 -1.89 17.75
N LYS A 118 -9.59 -3.10 18.20
CA LYS A 118 -8.68 -3.99 18.92
C LYS A 118 -7.87 -4.84 17.94
N LEU A 119 -6.57 -4.83 18.10
CA LEU A 119 -5.70 -5.81 17.47
C LEU A 119 -6.10 -7.18 18.00
N HIS A 120 -6.57 -8.05 17.10
CA HIS A 120 -6.88 -9.43 17.47
C HIS A 120 -5.60 -10.25 17.32
N TYR A 121 -5.06 -10.74 18.43
CA TYR A 121 -3.93 -11.65 18.49
C TYR A 121 -4.24 -12.81 19.41
N GLU A 122 -3.69 -13.96 19.08
CA GLU A 122 -3.76 -15.16 19.93
C GLU A 122 -2.69 -15.06 21.03
N LYS A 123 -3.09 -15.23 22.26
CA LYS A 123 -2.16 -15.21 23.39
C LYS A 123 -1.70 -16.63 23.70
N TYR A 124 -0.58 -17.04 23.08
CA TYR A 124 -0.04 -18.39 23.25
C TYR A 124 0.79 -18.56 24.53
N PHE A 125 1.36 -17.47 25.05
CA PHE A 125 2.22 -17.46 26.23
C PHE A 125 1.79 -16.32 27.18
N ASP A 126 2.06 -16.48 28.47
CA ASP A 126 2.02 -15.35 29.39
C ASP A 126 3.21 -14.41 29.17
N GLU A 127 3.11 -13.17 29.67
CA GLU A 127 4.11 -12.12 29.44
C GLU A 127 5.52 -12.49 29.95
N ALA A 128 5.60 -13.20 31.10
CA ALA A 128 6.85 -13.60 31.69
C ALA A 128 7.54 -14.67 30.84
N THR A 129 6.78 -15.66 30.39
CA THR A 129 7.28 -16.70 29.46
C THR A 129 7.70 -16.09 28.13
N LEU A 130 6.88 -15.19 27.57
CA LEU A 130 7.19 -14.51 26.29
C LEU A 130 8.52 -13.76 26.38
N ALA A 131 8.76 -13.01 27.45
CA ALA A 131 9.98 -12.25 27.65
C ALA A 131 11.26 -13.13 27.70
N THR A 132 11.12 -14.40 28.10
CA THR A 132 12.25 -15.37 28.10
C THR A 132 12.53 -15.94 26.71
N ILE A 133 11.50 -15.98 25.83
CA ILE A 133 11.62 -16.56 24.47
C ILE A 133 12.13 -15.52 23.48
N TYR A 134 11.60 -14.29 23.53
CA TYR A 134 11.89 -13.24 22.56
C TYR A 134 11.68 -11.85 23.15
N SER A 135 12.65 -10.96 22.94
CA SER A 135 12.47 -9.52 23.15
C SER A 135 12.48 -8.80 21.80
N PRO A 136 11.50 -7.94 21.51
CA PRO A 136 11.53 -7.10 20.31
C PRO A 136 12.57 -5.97 20.41
N GLU A 137 13.02 -5.64 21.61
CA GLU A 137 14.01 -4.60 21.83
C GLU A 137 15.43 -5.22 21.84
N HIS A 138 16.23 -4.79 20.88
CA HIS A 138 17.62 -5.22 20.75
C HIS A 138 18.53 -4.00 20.96
N PHE A 139 19.26 -4.01 22.05
CA PHE A 139 20.24 -2.95 22.32
C PHE A 139 21.62 -3.36 21.77
N PRO A 140 22.43 -2.40 21.28
CA PRO A 140 23.81 -2.66 20.92
C PRO A 140 24.57 -3.24 22.11
N ALA A 141 25.52 -4.13 21.85
CA ALA A 141 26.39 -4.66 22.91
C ALA A 141 27.12 -3.52 23.63
N GLU A 142 27.31 -3.67 24.94
CA GLU A 142 28.10 -2.73 25.73
C GLU A 142 29.47 -2.47 25.10
N GLY A 143 29.86 -1.23 24.96
CA GLY A 143 31.12 -0.82 24.32
C GLY A 143 31.03 -0.62 22.80
N THR A 144 29.87 -0.87 22.18
CA THR A 144 29.64 -0.50 20.78
C THR A 144 29.39 1.00 20.72
N SER A 145 30.38 1.78 20.30
CA SER A 145 30.16 3.21 20.04
C SER A 145 29.13 3.35 18.91
N ALA A 146 28.18 4.25 19.10
CA ALA A 146 27.31 4.67 18.00
C ALA A 146 28.23 5.24 16.90
N THR A 147 28.32 4.55 15.79
CA THR A 147 29.07 5.04 14.63
C THR A 147 28.28 6.23 14.08
N GLU A 148 28.95 7.36 13.89
CA GLU A 148 28.33 8.49 13.23
C GLU A 148 27.84 8.08 11.83
N LEU A 149 26.69 8.63 11.41
CA LEU A 149 26.20 8.39 10.07
C LEU A 149 27.23 8.90 9.07
N THR A 150 27.66 8.02 8.16
CA THR A 150 28.71 8.34 7.18
C THR A 150 28.25 9.25 6.06
N GLY A 151 26.97 9.64 6.01
CA GLY A 151 26.38 10.44 4.96
C GLY A 151 26.30 9.71 3.60
N ARG A 152 26.38 8.37 3.60
CA ARG A 152 26.23 7.57 2.39
C ARG A 152 24.78 7.52 1.95
N ASN A 153 24.56 7.49 0.63
CA ASN A 153 23.25 7.23 0.07
C ASN A 153 22.79 5.81 0.37
N VAL A 154 21.49 5.64 0.61
CA VAL A 154 20.87 4.34 0.84
C VAL A 154 19.78 4.11 -0.19
N VAL A 155 19.89 3.03 -0.95
CA VAL A 155 18.87 2.57 -1.90
C VAL A 155 18.36 1.21 -1.45
N LEU A 156 17.06 1.12 -1.23
CA LEU A 156 16.37 -0.08 -0.78
C LEU A 156 15.44 -0.58 -1.90
N PHE A 157 15.61 -1.82 -2.33
CA PHE A 157 14.72 -2.47 -3.28
C PHE A 157 13.83 -3.49 -2.58
N ILE A 158 12.51 -3.35 -2.71
CA ILE A 158 11.52 -4.33 -2.28
C ILE A 158 11.00 -5.00 -3.55
N MET A 159 11.33 -6.27 -3.70
CA MET A 159 11.08 -7.00 -4.94
C MET A 159 9.81 -7.82 -4.84
N GLU A 160 8.85 -7.54 -5.72
CA GLU A 160 7.57 -8.25 -5.79
C GLU A 160 7.75 -9.72 -6.17
N SER A 161 7.10 -10.63 -5.43
CA SER A 161 7.05 -12.07 -5.72
C SER A 161 8.41 -12.77 -5.82
N PHE A 162 9.48 -12.20 -5.27
CA PHE A 162 10.78 -12.85 -5.19
C PHE A 162 10.85 -13.74 -3.94
N SER A 163 11.41 -14.95 -4.11
CA SER A 163 11.70 -15.88 -3.03
C SER A 163 13.00 -16.62 -3.28
N ALA A 164 13.53 -17.25 -2.23
CA ALA A 164 14.77 -18.03 -2.32
C ALA A 164 14.71 -19.11 -3.41
N GLU A 165 13.52 -19.66 -3.69
CA GLU A 165 13.36 -20.71 -4.71
C GLU A 165 13.71 -20.28 -6.13
N HIS A 166 13.76 -18.98 -6.43
CA HIS A 166 14.16 -18.48 -7.74
C HIS A 166 15.68 -18.43 -7.93
N SER A 167 16.43 -18.49 -6.83
CA SER A 167 17.88 -18.36 -6.80
C SER A 167 18.57 -19.72 -6.68
N ALA A 168 19.43 -20.04 -7.62
CA ALA A 168 20.26 -21.24 -7.53
C ALA A 168 21.36 -21.13 -6.45
N LEU A 169 21.71 -19.91 -6.04
CA LEU A 169 22.63 -19.68 -4.92
C LEU A 169 21.98 -19.99 -3.57
N LEU A 170 20.75 -19.55 -3.36
CA LEU A 170 20.03 -19.73 -2.09
C LEU A 170 19.40 -21.12 -1.96
N ARG A 171 19.00 -21.72 -3.07
CA ARG A 171 18.36 -23.04 -3.10
C ARG A 171 18.97 -23.95 -4.17
N PRO A 172 20.27 -24.31 -4.03
CA PRO A 172 20.94 -25.18 -4.99
C PRO A 172 20.28 -26.56 -5.09
N ASP A 173 19.64 -27.03 -4.02
CA ASP A 173 18.90 -28.29 -3.97
C ASP A 173 17.76 -28.37 -5.02
N LEU A 174 17.15 -27.26 -5.39
CA LEU A 174 16.09 -27.23 -6.40
C LEU A 174 16.58 -27.31 -7.84
N TYR A 175 17.87 -27.09 -8.06
CA TYR A 175 18.51 -27.01 -9.39
C TYR A 175 19.59 -28.06 -9.60
N GLU A 176 19.78 -28.98 -8.67
CA GLU A 176 20.69 -30.10 -8.82
C GLU A 176 20.17 -31.05 -9.91
N GLY A 177 20.99 -31.29 -10.93
CA GLY A 177 20.62 -32.12 -12.08
C GLY A 177 19.69 -31.46 -13.10
N GLU A 178 19.17 -30.26 -12.83
CA GLU A 178 18.33 -29.52 -13.75
C GLU A 178 19.17 -28.75 -14.78
N GLU A 179 18.67 -28.61 -16.00
CA GLU A 179 19.29 -27.79 -17.04
C GLU A 179 19.19 -26.31 -16.70
N GLN A 180 18.03 -25.87 -16.17
CA GLN A 180 17.80 -24.52 -15.72
C GLN A 180 18.51 -24.25 -14.38
N LYS A 181 19.40 -23.24 -14.36
CA LYS A 181 20.21 -22.85 -13.20
C LYS A 181 19.65 -21.63 -12.44
N GLY A 182 18.39 -21.68 -12.06
CA GLY A 182 17.71 -20.57 -11.38
C GLY A 182 17.18 -19.52 -12.35
N TYR A 183 16.52 -18.51 -11.80
CA TYR A 183 15.89 -17.43 -12.57
C TYR A 183 16.47 -16.05 -12.26
N THR A 184 17.46 -15.98 -11.35
CA THR A 184 18.08 -14.75 -10.85
C THR A 184 19.61 -14.73 -11.01
N PRO A 185 20.16 -14.99 -12.21
CA PRO A 185 21.59 -15.12 -12.40
C PRO A 185 22.38 -13.86 -12.05
N PHE A 186 21.83 -12.66 -12.29
CA PHE A 186 22.49 -11.41 -11.94
C PHE A 186 22.47 -11.21 -10.41
N LEU A 187 21.32 -11.35 -9.76
CA LEU A 187 21.21 -11.20 -8.32
C LEU A 187 22.04 -12.27 -7.58
N ASP A 188 22.09 -13.50 -8.08
CA ASP A 188 22.98 -14.54 -7.55
C ASP A 188 24.47 -14.10 -7.62
N SER A 189 24.87 -13.47 -8.71
CA SER A 189 26.21 -12.91 -8.87
C SER A 189 26.46 -11.76 -7.89
N LEU A 190 25.50 -10.87 -7.72
CA LEU A 190 25.57 -9.74 -6.80
C LEU A 190 25.65 -10.23 -5.34
N MET A 191 24.82 -11.21 -4.97
CA MET A 191 24.82 -11.82 -3.64
C MET A 191 26.17 -12.44 -3.26
N ARG A 192 26.91 -13.04 -4.21
CA ARG A 192 28.25 -13.57 -3.96
C ARG A 192 29.29 -12.50 -3.60
N GLN A 193 29.01 -11.25 -3.93
CA GLN A 193 29.90 -10.09 -3.70
C GLN A 193 29.40 -9.18 -2.58
N SER A 194 28.34 -9.58 -1.88
CA SER A 194 27.62 -8.78 -0.90
C SER A 194 27.42 -9.53 0.40
N TYR A 195 26.98 -8.81 1.44
CA TYR A 195 26.42 -9.47 2.63
C TYR A 195 25.08 -10.11 2.28
N THR A 196 25.00 -11.42 2.34
CA THR A 196 23.81 -12.20 2.00
C THR A 196 23.28 -12.94 3.21
N PHE A 197 22.00 -12.76 3.50
CA PHE A 197 21.30 -13.39 4.62
C PHE A 197 20.51 -14.60 4.10
N TYR A 198 21.00 -15.80 4.38
CA TYR A 198 20.37 -17.06 3.93
C TYR A 198 19.08 -17.41 4.68
N ASN A 199 18.93 -16.95 5.92
CA ASN A 199 17.78 -17.22 6.78
C ASN A 199 16.89 -15.99 6.93
N MET A 200 16.59 -15.30 5.84
CA MET A 200 15.71 -14.15 5.83
C MET A 200 14.30 -14.54 5.38
N TYR A 201 13.30 -14.05 6.09
CA TYR A 201 11.89 -14.36 5.85
C TYR A 201 11.09 -13.08 5.68
N ALA A 202 10.16 -13.06 4.70
CA ALA A 202 9.21 -11.99 4.59
C ALA A 202 8.23 -12.03 5.77
N ASN A 203 7.99 -10.90 6.41
CA ASN A 203 7.06 -10.78 7.54
C ASN A 203 5.59 -10.99 7.13
N GLY A 204 5.24 -10.83 5.85
CA GLY A 204 3.89 -11.01 5.34
C GLY A 204 3.85 -11.67 3.98
N LYS A 205 2.66 -12.21 3.63
CA LYS A 205 2.42 -12.92 2.37
C LYS A 205 1.85 -12.03 1.26
N ARG A 206 1.65 -10.74 1.52
CA ARG A 206 1.04 -9.79 0.58
C ARG A 206 1.85 -8.52 0.50
N SER A 207 2.00 -7.97 -0.69
CA SER A 207 2.74 -6.74 -1.00
C SER A 207 2.37 -5.56 -0.10
N ILE A 208 1.08 -5.40 0.19
CA ILE A 208 0.56 -4.34 1.08
C ILE A 208 1.15 -4.35 2.50
N GLN A 209 1.75 -5.47 2.92
CA GLN A 209 2.37 -5.64 4.24
C GLN A 209 3.85 -5.25 4.26
N ALA A 210 4.46 -5.01 3.09
CA ALA A 210 5.91 -4.83 2.97
C ALA A 210 6.39 -3.51 3.60
N LEU A 211 5.81 -2.36 3.24
CA LEU A 211 6.28 -1.07 3.75
C LEU A 211 6.20 -0.95 5.28
N PRO A 212 5.08 -1.33 5.95
CA PRO A 212 5.03 -1.34 7.41
C PRO A 212 6.10 -2.24 8.04
N ALA A 213 6.35 -3.41 7.47
CA ALA A 213 7.35 -4.34 7.98
C ALA A 213 8.77 -3.80 7.81
N VAL A 214 9.10 -3.29 6.63
CA VAL A 214 10.47 -2.88 6.28
C VAL A 214 10.84 -1.52 6.90
N TRP A 215 9.93 -0.55 6.86
CA TRP A 215 10.23 0.80 7.35
C TRP A 215 9.98 1.00 8.85
N SER A 216 9.01 0.27 9.41
CA SER A 216 8.53 0.52 10.78
C SER A 216 8.55 -0.69 11.69
N SER A 217 9.10 -1.82 11.23
CA SER A 217 9.16 -3.10 11.97
C SER A 217 7.79 -3.59 12.46
N ILE A 218 6.71 -3.20 11.76
CA ILE A 218 5.34 -3.56 12.13
C ILE A 218 5.05 -4.97 11.58
N PRO A 219 4.69 -5.94 12.43
CA PRO A 219 4.40 -7.30 12.00
C PRO A 219 3.12 -7.37 11.16
N SER A 220 2.99 -8.45 10.40
CA SER A 220 1.76 -8.71 9.64
C SER A 220 0.64 -9.16 10.55
N PHE A 221 -0.51 -8.49 10.41
CA PHE A 221 -1.76 -8.85 11.06
C PHE A 221 -2.71 -9.56 10.09
N LYS A 222 -3.82 -10.07 10.59
CA LYS A 222 -4.91 -10.63 9.79
C LYS A 222 -5.42 -9.62 8.75
N SER A 223 -5.58 -8.37 9.15
CA SER A 223 -5.82 -7.23 8.24
C SER A 223 -4.52 -6.49 7.97
N PRO A 224 -4.26 -6.02 6.74
CA PRO A 224 -3.08 -5.20 6.47
C PRO A 224 -3.07 -3.93 7.31
N PHE A 225 -1.94 -3.62 7.95
CA PHE A 225 -1.81 -2.47 8.83
C PHE A 225 -2.24 -1.15 8.18
N VAL A 226 -1.85 -0.91 6.93
CA VAL A 226 -2.19 0.32 6.18
C VAL A 226 -3.70 0.53 5.98
N LEU A 227 -4.52 -0.51 6.16
CA LEU A 227 -5.97 -0.44 6.07
C LEU A 227 -6.64 -0.32 7.44
N MET A 228 -5.88 -0.41 8.51
CA MET A 228 -6.39 -0.38 9.89
C MET A 228 -6.46 1.07 10.39
N PRO A 229 -7.39 1.40 11.30
CA PRO A 229 -7.43 2.73 11.93
C PRO A 229 -6.12 3.11 12.63
N GLN A 230 -5.39 2.13 13.17
CA GLN A 230 -4.10 2.32 13.82
C GLN A 230 -3.02 2.89 12.88
N ALA A 231 -3.18 2.72 11.56
CA ALA A 231 -2.27 3.33 10.60
C ALA A 231 -2.32 4.87 10.59
N LEU A 232 -3.33 5.49 11.21
CA LEU A 232 -3.40 6.93 11.40
C LEU A 232 -2.65 7.41 12.66
N ALA A 233 -2.19 6.50 13.51
CA ALA A 233 -1.36 6.86 14.67
C ALA A 233 0.07 7.22 14.21
N GLU A 234 0.77 7.98 15.04
CA GLU A 234 2.18 8.26 14.84
C GLU A 234 2.98 6.94 14.79
N THR A 235 3.79 6.80 13.76
CA THR A 235 4.55 5.59 13.51
C THR A 235 6.03 5.92 13.38
N HIS A 236 6.86 5.36 14.26
CA HIS A 236 8.31 5.43 14.11
C HIS A 236 8.75 4.64 12.87
N SER A 237 9.60 5.25 12.07
CA SER A 237 10.00 4.65 10.80
C SER A 237 11.43 5.03 10.41
N LEU A 238 12.08 4.15 9.66
CA LEU A 238 13.42 4.39 9.13
C LEU A 238 13.49 5.67 8.26
N PRO A 239 12.54 5.92 7.32
CA PRO A 239 12.54 7.19 6.58
C PRO A 239 12.48 8.43 7.48
N ALA A 240 11.61 8.45 8.50
CA ALA A 240 11.50 9.58 9.41
C ALA A 240 12.78 9.80 10.23
N ILE A 241 13.41 8.72 10.68
CA ILE A 241 14.69 8.78 11.41
C ILE A 241 15.78 9.39 10.52
N LEU A 242 15.91 8.90 9.27
CA LEU A 242 16.91 9.39 8.33
C LEU A 242 16.64 10.82 7.90
N LYS A 243 15.39 11.19 7.64
CA LYS A 243 14.97 12.57 7.38
C LYS A 243 15.43 13.52 8.50
N ASN A 244 15.20 13.14 9.76
CA ASN A 244 15.65 13.94 10.92
C ASN A 244 17.19 14.03 11.04
N LYS A 245 17.92 13.18 10.32
CA LYS A 245 19.36 13.21 10.18
C LYS A 245 19.86 13.94 8.92
N GLY A 246 18.95 14.61 8.19
CA GLY A 246 19.28 15.42 7.02
C GLY A 246 19.31 14.65 5.69
N TYR A 247 18.78 13.43 5.65
CA TYR A 247 18.62 12.68 4.40
C TYR A 247 17.39 13.16 3.64
N GLU A 248 17.50 13.32 2.34
CA GLU A 248 16.34 13.42 1.45
C GLU A 248 15.71 12.04 1.31
N THR A 249 14.38 11.95 1.46
CA THR A 249 13.68 10.67 1.51
C THR A 249 12.74 10.51 0.33
N MET A 250 12.88 9.39 -0.40
CA MET A 250 12.17 9.13 -1.63
C MET A 250 11.56 7.73 -1.67
N PHE A 251 10.38 7.63 -2.29
CA PHE A 251 9.74 6.34 -2.57
C PHE A 251 9.31 6.27 -4.04
N PHE A 252 9.69 5.17 -4.68
CA PHE A 252 9.42 4.88 -6.08
C PHE A 252 8.52 3.65 -6.19
N CYS A 253 7.38 3.79 -6.86
CA CYS A 253 6.51 2.67 -7.20
C CYS A 253 5.78 2.96 -8.50
N GLY A 254 6.03 2.19 -9.54
CA GLY A 254 5.48 2.39 -10.89
C GLY A 254 3.96 2.25 -11.00
N SER A 255 3.23 2.01 -9.90
CA SER A 255 1.76 1.98 -9.84
C SER A 255 1.15 3.36 -9.63
N ASP A 256 -0.19 3.43 -9.63
CA ASP A 256 -0.91 4.67 -9.26
C ASP A 256 -0.59 5.10 -7.82
N HIS A 257 -0.57 6.42 -7.57
CA HIS A 257 -0.32 7.02 -6.25
C HIS A 257 -1.11 6.40 -5.10
N GLY A 258 -2.36 6.01 -5.35
CA GLY A 258 -3.25 5.43 -4.34
C GLY A 258 -3.15 3.91 -4.21
N SER A 259 -2.31 3.25 -5.01
CA SER A 259 -2.22 1.80 -5.03
C SER A 259 -1.77 1.26 -3.68
N MET A 260 -2.48 0.24 -3.18
CA MET A 260 -2.20 -0.46 -1.91
C MET A 260 -2.05 0.43 -0.67
N GLY A 261 -2.41 1.73 -0.74
CA GLY A 261 -2.19 2.70 0.33
C GLY A 261 -0.72 3.08 0.54
N PHE A 262 0.18 2.69 -0.36
CA PHE A 262 1.62 2.93 -0.24
C PHE A 262 1.96 4.42 -0.18
N GLY A 263 1.38 5.24 -1.08
CA GLY A 263 1.63 6.68 -1.08
C GLY A 263 1.20 7.36 0.21
N ALA A 264 0.05 6.95 0.78
CA ALA A 264 -0.45 7.46 2.05
C ALA A 264 0.50 7.10 3.19
N TYR A 265 0.89 5.82 3.27
CA TYR A 265 1.82 5.34 4.29
C TYR A 265 3.21 5.96 4.15
N ALA A 266 3.71 6.10 2.93
CA ALA A 266 4.99 6.74 2.66
C ALA A 266 5.05 8.18 3.22
N ARG A 267 4.04 8.99 2.92
CA ARG A 267 4.00 10.38 3.45
C ARG A 267 3.92 10.42 4.97
N GLN A 268 3.12 9.56 5.57
CA GLN A 268 2.98 9.49 7.03
C GLN A 268 4.29 9.08 7.70
N THR A 269 5.08 8.23 7.07
CA THR A 269 6.33 7.70 7.60
C THR A 269 7.57 8.51 7.22
N GLY A 270 7.39 9.73 6.71
CA GLY A 270 8.48 10.68 6.51
C GLY A 270 9.10 10.69 5.11
N ILE A 271 8.48 10.05 4.13
CA ILE A 271 8.88 10.19 2.72
C ILE A 271 8.44 11.58 2.21
N GLU A 272 9.39 12.34 1.69
CA GLU A 272 9.18 13.69 1.14
C GLU A 272 8.75 13.63 -0.32
N ASN A 273 9.44 12.82 -1.10
CA ASN A 273 9.22 12.72 -2.54
C ASN A 273 8.67 11.34 -2.92
N LEU A 274 7.50 11.33 -3.54
CA LEU A 274 6.81 10.14 -4.00
C LEU A 274 6.77 10.14 -5.53
N TYR A 275 7.33 9.13 -6.14
CA TYR A 275 7.35 8.93 -7.59
C TYR A 275 6.50 7.72 -7.97
N SER A 276 5.51 7.95 -8.82
CA SER A 276 4.50 6.98 -9.23
C SER A 276 4.44 6.87 -10.76
N ARG A 277 3.49 6.07 -11.25
CA ARG A 277 3.17 6.00 -12.67
C ARG A 277 2.87 7.39 -13.25
N GLN A 278 2.06 8.20 -12.56
CA GLN A 278 1.68 9.52 -13.04
C GLN A 278 2.88 10.46 -13.18
N ASP A 279 3.89 10.32 -12.34
CA ASP A 279 5.10 11.15 -12.42
C ASP A 279 6.00 10.68 -13.55
N TYR A 280 6.12 9.37 -13.75
CA TYR A 280 6.79 8.78 -14.90
C TYR A 280 6.17 9.23 -16.22
N GLU A 281 4.84 9.09 -16.36
CA GLU A 281 4.10 9.41 -17.59
C GLU A 281 4.21 10.90 -18.00
N LYS A 282 4.39 11.81 -17.05
CA LYS A 282 4.64 13.24 -17.34
C LYS A 282 5.97 13.48 -18.11
N VAL A 283 6.95 12.61 -17.89
CA VAL A 283 8.31 12.77 -18.45
C VAL A 283 8.52 11.88 -19.67
N HIS A 284 8.06 10.64 -19.61
CA HIS A 284 8.36 9.59 -20.59
C HIS A 284 7.15 9.15 -21.43
N GLY A 285 5.93 9.63 -21.12
CA GLY A 285 4.71 9.16 -21.79
C GLY A 285 4.13 7.89 -21.15
N ALA A 286 3.02 7.41 -21.71
CA ALA A 286 2.22 6.31 -21.14
C ALA A 286 2.47 4.94 -21.79
N GLU A 287 3.40 4.86 -22.77
CA GLU A 287 3.59 3.66 -23.59
C GLU A 287 4.20 2.49 -22.79
N ASP A 288 4.92 2.79 -21.70
CA ASP A 288 5.57 1.80 -20.86
C ASP A 288 4.65 1.22 -19.75
N PHE A 289 3.34 1.51 -19.80
CA PHE A 289 2.35 0.93 -18.91
C PHE A 289 2.06 -0.53 -19.29
N ASP A 290 2.12 -1.44 -18.32
CA ASP A 290 1.91 -2.89 -18.52
C ASP A 290 0.46 -3.29 -18.81
N GLY A 291 -0.49 -2.34 -18.75
CA GLY A 291 -1.91 -2.57 -18.93
C GLY A 291 -2.64 -3.08 -17.68
N TYR A 292 -1.93 -3.33 -16.57
CA TYR A 292 -2.47 -3.97 -15.36
C TYR A 292 -2.15 -3.22 -14.08
N TRP A 293 -0.86 -3.05 -13.76
CA TRP A 293 -0.42 -2.56 -12.46
C TRP A 293 0.38 -1.28 -12.50
N GLY A 294 1.25 -1.12 -13.49
CA GLY A 294 2.10 0.05 -13.55
C GLY A 294 3.09 0.05 -14.70
N ILE A 295 4.12 0.86 -14.55
CA ILE A 295 5.23 0.94 -15.51
C ILE A 295 6.13 -0.29 -15.35
N TRP A 296 6.60 -0.84 -16.47
CA TRP A 296 7.57 -1.93 -16.46
C TRP A 296 8.80 -1.61 -15.62
N ASP A 297 9.24 -2.54 -14.77
CA ASP A 297 10.31 -2.31 -13.80
C ASP A 297 11.62 -1.84 -14.45
N GLU A 298 11.99 -2.34 -15.62
CA GLU A 298 13.19 -1.88 -16.34
C GLU A 298 13.13 -0.37 -16.63
N LYS A 299 11.99 0.09 -17.13
CA LYS A 299 11.78 1.49 -17.47
C LYS A 299 11.72 2.36 -16.22
N PHE A 300 11.05 1.86 -15.19
CA PHE A 300 10.88 2.59 -13.93
C PHE A 300 12.18 2.64 -13.11
N LEU A 301 13.03 1.60 -13.15
CA LEU A 301 14.39 1.60 -12.61
C LEU A 301 15.27 2.65 -13.29
N ASN A 302 15.21 2.76 -14.63
CA ASN A 302 15.93 3.79 -15.36
C ASN A 302 15.51 5.20 -14.94
N TYR A 303 14.20 5.44 -14.83
CA TYR A 303 13.64 6.70 -14.33
C TYR A 303 14.10 7.01 -12.90
N MET A 304 14.10 6.01 -12.01
CA MET A 304 14.66 6.15 -10.67
C MET A 304 16.13 6.57 -10.72
N GLY A 305 16.95 5.92 -11.56
CA GLY A 305 18.36 6.26 -11.74
C GLY A 305 18.56 7.70 -12.23
N GLU A 306 17.74 8.16 -13.17
CA GLU A 306 17.74 9.54 -13.66
C GLU A 306 17.46 10.53 -12.52
N VAL A 307 16.38 10.29 -11.74
CA VAL A 307 16.03 11.12 -10.60
C VAL A 307 17.13 11.12 -9.54
N LEU A 308 17.68 9.96 -9.19
CA LEU A 308 18.71 9.85 -8.16
C LEU A 308 20.02 10.51 -8.56
N SER A 309 20.35 10.54 -9.87
CA SER A 309 21.57 11.21 -10.36
C SER A 309 21.55 12.73 -10.16
N GLU A 310 20.37 13.31 -10.06
CA GLU A 310 20.18 14.76 -9.85
C GLU A 310 20.09 15.14 -8.37
N GLN A 311 19.97 14.15 -7.46
CA GLN A 311 19.75 14.42 -6.05
C GLN A 311 21.02 14.86 -5.31
N LYS A 312 20.80 15.74 -4.33
CA LYS A 312 21.84 16.09 -3.38
C LYS A 312 21.99 14.97 -2.35
N GLN A 313 23.22 14.72 -1.94
CA GLN A 313 23.52 13.73 -0.91
C GLN A 313 23.46 14.32 0.49
N PRO A 314 23.13 13.53 1.52
CA PRO A 314 22.73 12.12 1.46
C PRO A 314 21.26 11.94 1.16
N PHE A 315 20.90 10.82 0.56
CA PHE A 315 19.50 10.45 0.37
C PHE A 315 19.21 9.00 0.82
N PHE A 316 17.95 8.76 1.14
CA PHE A 316 17.33 7.45 1.35
C PHE A 316 16.24 7.25 0.31
N SER A 317 16.36 6.24 -0.49
CA SER A 317 15.39 5.90 -1.53
C SER A 317 14.91 4.46 -1.39
N THR A 318 13.61 4.23 -1.55
CA THR A 318 13.05 2.88 -1.65
C THR A 318 12.30 2.73 -2.97
N MET A 319 12.51 1.60 -3.66
CA MET A 319 11.72 1.22 -4.82
C MET A 319 10.99 -0.10 -4.56
N PHE A 320 9.71 -0.14 -4.96
CA PHE A 320 8.90 -1.35 -4.98
C PHE A 320 8.66 -1.78 -6.43
N THR A 321 9.06 -3.03 -6.80
CA THR A 321 8.92 -3.58 -8.15
C THR A 321 7.51 -4.12 -8.42
N LEU A 322 7.10 -4.25 -9.69
CA LEU A 322 5.75 -4.64 -10.08
C LEU A 322 5.67 -5.72 -11.16
N THR A 323 6.65 -5.82 -12.05
CA THR A 323 6.58 -6.66 -13.26
C THR A 323 6.35 -8.14 -12.95
N SER A 324 6.83 -8.63 -11.81
CA SER A 324 6.63 -10.01 -11.37
C SER A 324 5.28 -10.28 -10.67
N HIS A 325 4.35 -9.33 -10.72
CA HIS A 325 2.99 -9.49 -10.21
C HIS A 325 2.09 -10.23 -11.21
N HIS A 326 1.06 -10.91 -10.71
CA HIS A 326 -0.03 -11.46 -11.54
C HIS A 326 -0.65 -10.35 -12.43
N PRO A 327 -0.91 -10.56 -13.73
CA PRO A 327 -1.07 -11.84 -14.45
C PRO A 327 0.22 -12.47 -15.03
N PHE A 328 1.41 -12.08 -14.58
CA PHE A 328 2.70 -12.64 -14.97
C PHE A 328 2.99 -12.48 -16.46
N VAL A 329 2.93 -11.27 -16.93
CA VAL A 329 3.29 -10.89 -18.31
C VAL A 329 4.65 -10.20 -18.34
N VAL A 330 5.33 -10.25 -19.45
CA VAL A 330 6.57 -9.51 -19.73
C VAL A 330 6.33 -8.58 -20.90
N PRO A 331 7.16 -7.52 -21.10
CA PRO A 331 7.09 -6.69 -22.29
C PRO A 331 7.16 -7.54 -23.55
N GLN A 332 6.40 -7.16 -24.58
CA GLN A 332 6.30 -7.91 -25.84
C GLN A 332 7.69 -8.15 -26.48
N GLU A 333 8.59 -7.19 -26.35
CA GLU A 333 9.97 -7.28 -26.85
C GLU A 333 10.81 -8.36 -26.14
N TYR A 334 10.37 -8.83 -24.97
CA TYR A 334 11.03 -9.87 -24.17
C TYR A 334 10.29 -11.20 -24.18
N GLU A 335 9.24 -11.33 -24.99
CA GLU A 335 8.52 -12.59 -25.10
C GLU A 335 9.45 -13.72 -25.58
N GLY A 336 9.50 -14.80 -24.81
CA GLY A 336 10.39 -15.95 -25.09
C GLY A 336 11.86 -15.76 -24.72
N LYS A 337 12.30 -14.58 -24.28
CA LYS A 337 13.68 -14.31 -23.89
C LYS A 337 14.08 -14.96 -22.57
N TYR A 338 13.16 -15.00 -21.62
CA TYR A 338 13.42 -15.56 -20.29
C TYR A 338 12.75 -16.94 -20.13
N PRO A 339 13.34 -17.86 -19.32
CA PRO A 339 12.78 -19.20 -19.11
C PRO A 339 11.38 -19.13 -18.50
N LYS A 340 10.42 -19.85 -19.09
CA LYS A 340 9.04 -19.91 -18.56
C LYS A 340 8.96 -20.68 -17.24
N GLY A 341 9.86 -21.64 -17.02
CA GLY A 341 9.88 -22.43 -15.79
C GLY A 341 8.63 -23.25 -15.52
N LYS A 342 8.47 -23.69 -14.26
CA LYS A 342 7.33 -24.52 -13.81
C LYS A 342 6.08 -23.68 -13.48
N THR A 343 6.27 -22.37 -13.20
CA THR A 343 5.21 -21.43 -12.85
C THR A 343 5.31 -20.16 -13.69
N PRO A 344 4.19 -19.48 -14.00
CA PRO A 344 4.19 -18.31 -14.88
C PRO A 344 5.04 -17.14 -14.39
N ASN A 345 5.26 -17.00 -13.07
CA ASN A 345 6.06 -15.92 -12.50
C ASN A 345 7.55 -16.04 -12.79
N HIS A 346 8.08 -17.24 -13.10
CA HIS A 346 9.50 -17.45 -13.34
C HIS A 346 10.03 -16.58 -14.48
N GLN A 347 9.28 -16.46 -15.57
CA GLN A 347 9.63 -15.60 -16.70
C GLN A 347 9.72 -14.12 -16.27
N CYS A 348 8.78 -13.67 -15.44
CA CYS A 348 8.78 -12.30 -14.94
C CYS A 348 9.93 -12.03 -13.98
N VAL A 349 10.25 -13.01 -13.12
CA VAL A 349 11.43 -12.93 -12.22
C VAL A 349 12.71 -12.78 -13.02
N GLY A 350 12.90 -13.57 -14.08
CA GLY A 350 14.05 -13.45 -14.98
C GLY A 350 14.10 -12.09 -15.70
N CYS A 351 12.94 -11.55 -16.08
CA CYS A 351 12.84 -10.21 -16.67
C CYS A 351 13.29 -9.12 -15.69
N VAL A 352 12.85 -9.20 -14.44
CA VAL A 352 13.23 -8.24 -13.39
C VAL A 352 14.70 -8.37 -13.01
N ASP A 353 15.24 -9.58 -12.95
CA ASP A 353 16.68 -9.81 -12.71
C ASP A 353 17.54 -9.13 -13.79
N ASP A 354 17.14 -9.26 -15.07
CA ASP A 354 17.83 -8.59 -16.20
C ASP A 354 17.65 -7.06 -16.14
N ALA A 355 16.51 -6.57 -15.67
CA ALA A 355 16.28 -5.15 -15.44
C ALA A 355 17.25 -4.58 -14.38
N PHE A 356 17.46 -5.30 -13.28
CA PHE A 356 18.47 -4.93 -12.29
C PHE A 356 19.87 -4.98 -12.86
N ARG A 357 20.23 -6.00 -13.64
CA ARG A 357 21.53 -6.08 -14.32
C ARG A 357 21.80 -4.84 -15.17
N LYS A 358 20.80 -4.41 -15.95
CA LYS A 358 20.91 -3.20 -16.80
C LYS A 358 21.02 -1.93 -15.96
N PHE A 359 20.23 -1.82 -14.89
CA PHE A 359 20.28 -0.69 -13.97
C PHE A 359 21.67 -0.53 -13.37
N PHE A 360 22.22 -1.59 -12.75
CA PHE A 360 23.55 -1.56 -12.14
C PHE A 360 24.70 -1.41 -13.15
N ALA A 361 24.48 -1.71 -14.44
CA ALA A 361 25.47 -1.45 -15.49
C ALA A 361 25.47 0.01 -15.96
N LYS A 362 24.34 0.73 -15.78
CA LYS A 362 24.18 2.12 -16.25
C LYS A 362 24.50 3.14 -15.15
N HIS A 363 24.15 2.81 -13.90
CA HIS A 363 24.23 3.69 -12.75
C HIS A 363 25.16 3.14 -11.66
#